data_bdefa8174aeba315e715d37f423d5f16
#
_entry.id   bdefa8174aeba315e715d37f423d5f16
#
_cell.length_a   1.000
_cell.length_b   1.000
_cell.length_c   1.000
_cell.angle_alpha   90.00
_cell.angle_beta   90.00
_cell.angle_gamma   90.00
#
_symmetry.space_group_name_H-M   'P 1'
#
loop_
_entity.id
_entity.type
_entity.pdbx_description
1 polymer ?
#
loop_
_entity_poly.entity_id
_entity_poly.type
_entity_poly.pdbx_seq_one_letter_code
_entity_poly.pdbx_strand_id
1 'polypeptide(L)'
;MARLKEFYKSEVAPALMTKFNYSSPMQIPRLEKVVVNVGCGDAKDNSKIIDSVMADIAAITGQKPVATKARKSISNFKLREGSLNGVKVTLRAEKMYEFVDKLFNLSLPRVRDFKGINPNAFDGRGNYSLGLKEQLIFPEIDYDKVDKVRGMDIVFVTTANTDEEAKELLALLGAPFAR
;
A
#
# COMPACT_ATOMS: atom_id res chain seq x y z
N MET A 1 11.81 -12.56 -12.15
CA MET A 1 12.07 -11.35 -11.32
C MET A 1 11.04 -10.30 -11.66
N ALA A 2 10.59 -9.52 -10.67
CA ALA A 2 9.64 -8.44 -10.91
C ALA A 2 10.27 -7.34 -11.79
N ARG A 3 9.58 -6.94 -12.86
CA ARG A 3 10.01 -5.91 -13.82
C ARG A 3 10.47 -4.63 -13.10
N LEU A 4 9.68 -4.14 -12.17
CA LEU A 4 9.96 -2.91 -11.43
C LEU A 4 11.22 -3.03 -10.54
N LYS A 5 11.57 -4.23 -10.08
CA LYS A 5 12.80 -4.48 -9.32
C LYS A 5 14.05 -4.37 -10.20
N GLU A 6 13.96 -4.83 -11.43
CA GLU A 6 15.04 -4.69 -12.41
C GLU A 6 15.20 -3.23 -12.82
N PHE A 7 14.09 -2.55 -13.09
CA PHE A 7 14.05 -1.12 -13.38
C PHE A 7 14.64 -0.27 -12.24
N TYR A 8 14.33 -0.61 -10.98
CA TYR A 8 14.95 0.05 -9.83
C TYR A 8 16.47 -0.06 -9.86
N LYS A 9 17.02 -1.24 -10.18
CA LYS A 9 18.47 -1.45 -10.18
C LYS A 9 19.17 -0.78 -11.37
N SER A 10 18.54 -0.79 -12.55
CA SER A 10 19.17 -0.30 -13.79
C SER A 10 19.08 1.21 -13.94
N GLU A 11 17.99 1.83 -13.51
CA GLU A 11 17.71 3.24 -13.80
C GLU A 11 17.49 4.08 -12.53
N VAL A 12 16.66 3.63 -11.59
CA VAL A 12 16.26 4.45 -10.44
C VAL A 12 17.43 4.66 -9.48
N ALA A 13 18.16 3.60 -9.14
CA ALA A 13 19.26 3.69 -8.18
C ALA A 13 20.42 4.58 -8.68
N PRO A 14 20.89 4.50 -9.95
CA PRO A 14 21.90 5.43 -10.48
C PRO A 14 21.41 6.88 -10.52
N ALA A 15 20.13 7.11 -10.89
CA ALA A 15 19.54 8.45 -10.92
C ALA A 15 19.51 9.10 -9.53
N LEU A 16 19.07 8.35 -8.51
CA LEU A 16 19.07 8.82 -7.12
C LEU A 16 20.49 9.11 -6.60
N MET A 17 21.45 8.23 -6.93
CA MET A 17 22.84 8.42 -6.55
C MET A 17 23.43 9.73 -7.08
N THR A 18 23.13 10.05 -8.34
CA THR A 18 23.57 11.30 -8.98
C THR A 18 22.86 12.50 -8.41
N LYS A 19 21.53 12.42 -8.17
CA LYS A 19 20.72 13.56 -7.72
C LYS A 19 21.06 14.00 -6.30
N PHE A 20 21.26 13.04 -5.40
CA PHE A 20 21.52 13.32 -3.98
C PHE A 20 23.01 13.19 -3.59
N ASN A 21 23.91 12.93 -4.56
CA ASN A 21 25.34 12.79 -4.35
C ASN A 21 25.73 11.83 -3.21
N TYR A 22 25.11 10.66 -3.17
CA TYR A 22 25.45 9.65 -2.15
C TYR A 22 26.89 9.15 -2.31
N SER A 23 27.58 9.02 -1.18
CA SER A 23 28.97 8.51 -1.14
C SER A 23 29.08 7.00 -1.29
N SER A 24 27.98 6.26 -1.02
CA SER A 24 27.94 4.81 -1.11
C SER A 24 26.62 4.32 -1.72
N PRO A 25 26.67 3.27 -2.56
CA PRO A 25 25.45 2.65 -3.09
C PRO A 25 24.49 2.10 -2.02
N MET A 26 24.99 1.83 -0.82
CA MET A 26 24.17 1.36 0.31
C MET A 26 23.29 2.44 0.95
N GLN A 27 23.58 3.72 0.67
CA GLN A 27 22.79 4.86 1.14
C GLN A 27 21.56 5.12 0.27
N ILE A 28 21.53 4.59 -0.96
CA ILE A 28 20.44 4.83 -1.90
C ILE A 28 19.11 4.34 -1.30
N PRO A 29 18.08 5.18 -1.24
CA PRO A 29 16.78 4.80 -0.72
C PRO A 29 16.13 3.71 -1.57
N ARG A 30 15.50 2.76 -0.89
CA ARG A 30 14.79 1.64 -1.52
C ARG A 30 13.48 1.37 -0.79
N LEU A 31 12.55 0.72 -1.47
CA LEU A 31 11.36 0.17 -0.82
C LEU A 31 11.75 -0.98 0.10
N GLU A 32 11.34 -0.92 1.36
CA GLU A 32 11.54 -1.98 2.35
C GLU A 32 10.35 -2.93 2.40
N LYS A 33 9.15 -2.36 2.50
CA LYS A 33 7.88 -3.08 2.54
C LYS A 33 6.73 -2.18 2.09
N VAL A 34 5.64 -2.82 1.67
CA VAL A 34 4.34 -2.18 1.48
C VAL A 34 3.33 -2.85 2.39
N VAL A 35 2.60 -2.06 3.15
CA VAL A 35 1.55 -2.54 4.04
C VAL A 35 0.21 -2.09 3.49
N VAL A 36 -0.68 -3.06 3.25
CA VAL A 36 -2.07 -2.80 2.88
C VAL A 36 -2.94 -3.11 4.08
N ASN A 37 -3.79 -2.18 4.47
CA ASN A 37 -4.71 -2.32 5.59
C ASN A 37 -6.13 -1.97 5.17
N VAL A 38 -7.10 -2.76 5.62
CA VAL A 38 -8.53 -2.50 5.45
C VAL A 38 -9.18 -2.48 6.82
N GLY A 39 -9.78 -1.35 7.18
CA GLY A 39 -10.57 -1.21 8.39
C GLY A 39 -11.97 -1.80 8.22
N CYS A 40 -12.33 -2.75 9.08
CA CYS A 40 -13.63 -3.44 9.06
C CYS A 40 -14.36 -3.21 10.38
N GLY A 41 -14.78 -1.97 10.65
CA GLY A 41 -15.53 -1.63 11.87
C GLY A 41 -16.85 -2.39 12.00
N ASP A 42 -17.45 -2.80 10.87
CA ASP A 42 -18.70 -3.57 10.80
C ASP A 42 -18.53 -5.04 11.25
N ALA A 43 -17.29 -5.53 11.29
CA ALA A 43 -16.98 -6.92 11.62
C ALA A 43 -17.24 -7.31 13.09
N LYS A 44 -17.55 -6.32 13.94
CA LYS A 44 -17.95 -6.54 15.33
C LYS A 44 -19.23 -7.37 15.42
N ASP A 45 -20.16 -7.12 14.50
CA ASP A 45 -21.49 -7.73 14.51
C ASP A 45 -21.53 -8.99 13.61
N ASN A 46 -20.63 -9.07 12.63
CA ASN A 46 -20.57 -10.19 11.68
C ASN A 46 -19.12 -10.55 11.30
N SER A 47 -18.60 -11.62 11.87
CA SER A 47 -17.25 -12.11 11.60
C SER A 47 -17.01 -12.57 10.15
N LYS A 48 -18.08 -12.98 9.44
CA LYS A 48 -17.97 -13.41 8.01
C LYS A 48 -17.46 -12.30 7.09
N ILE A 49 -17.67 -11.04 7.50
CA ILE A 49 -17.14 -9.88 6.75
C ILE A 49 -15.60 -9.94 6.66
N ILE A 50 -14.94 -10.36 7.73
CA ILE A 50 -13.48 -10.49 7.75
C ILE A 50 -13.01 -11.54 6.74
N ASP A 51 -13.72 -12.65 6.63
CA ASP A 51 -13.35 -13.73 5.70
C ASP A 51 -13.49 -13.25 4.24
N SER A 52 -14.56 -12.52 3.92
CA SER A 52 -14.74 -11.90 2.60
C SER A 52 -13.61 -10.91 2.28
N VAL A 53 -13.30 -9.99 3.18
CA VAL A 53 -12.21 -9.01 3.00
C VAL A 53 -10.84 -9.68 2.93
N MET A 54 -10.64 -10.77 3.67
CA MET A 54 -9.40 -11.55 3.56
C MET A 54 -9.26 -12.20 2.18
N ALA A 55 -10.36 -12.69 1.61
CA ALA A 55 -10.36 -13.25 0.25
C ALA A 55 -10.02 -12.17 -0.79
N ASP A 56 -10.63 -10.99 -0.69
CA ASP A 56 -10.36 -9.85 -1.58
C ASP A 56 -8.88 -9.43 -1.53
N ILE A 57 -8.34 -9.21 -0.32
CA ILE A 57 -6.95 -8.82 -0.16
C ILE A 57 -5.98 -9.92 -0.62
N ALA A 58 -6.33 -11.19 -0.41
CA ALA A 58 -5.53 -12.30 -0.91
C ALA A 58 -5.50 -12.34 -2.45
N ALA A 59 -6.63 -12.07 -3.10
CA ALA A 59 -6.72 -11.98 -4.56
C ALA A 59 -5.86 -10.81 -5.10
N ILE A 60 -5.97 -9.63 -4.48
CA ILE A 60 -5.21 -8.43 -4.89
C ILE A 60 -3.70 -8.62 -4.71
N THR A 61 -3.26 -9.18 -3.59
CA THR A 61 -1.84 -9.19 -3.20
C THR A 61 -1.11 -10.49 -3.48
N GLY A 62 -1.85 -11.57 -3.78
CA GLY A 62 -1.27 -12.91 -3.94
C GLY A 62 -0.63 -13.46 -2.65
N GLN A 63 -0.97 -12.88 -1.48
CA GLN A 63 -0.47 -13.31 -0.18
C GLN A 63 -1.60 -13.37 0.84
N LYS A 64 -1.61 -14.41 1.68
CA LYS A 64 -2.62 -14.57 2.74
C LYS A 64 -2.50 -13.41 3.74
N PRO A 65 -3.57 -12.61 3.91
CA PRO A 65 -3.58 -11.51 4.88
C PRO A 65 -3.80 -12.03 6.30
N VAL A 66 -3.63 -11.12 7.27
CA VAL A 66 -3.84 -11.40 8.70
C VAL A 66 -4.98 -10.54 9.21
N ALA A 67 -5.95 -11.17 9.88
CA ALA A 67 -7.00 -10.45 10.59
C ALA A 67 -6.42 -9.77 11.84
N THR A 68 -6.73 -8.48 12.01
CA THR A 68 -6.26 -7.69 13.14
C THR A 68 -7.30 -7.65 14.25
N LYS A 69 -6.84 -7.85 15.48
CA LYS A 69 -7.67 -7.85 16.69
C LYS A 69 -7.49 -6.56 17.48
N ALA A 70 -8.55 -6.11 18.12
CA ALA A 70 -8.51 -4.98 19.04
C ALA A 70 -7.62 -5.30 20.24
N ARG A 71 -6.75 -4.36 20.62
CA ARG A 71 -5.81 -4.48 21.75
C ARG A 71 -6.40 -4.03 23.07
N LYS A 72 -7.42 -3.18 23.02
CA LYS A 72 -8.11 -2.59 24.20
C LYS A 72 -9.60 -2.55 23.95
N SER A 73 -10.37 -2.68 25.05
CA SER A 73 -11.82 -2.48 25.00
C SER A 73 -12.14 -0.99 25.03
N ILE A 74 -13.03 -0.52 24.13
CA ILE A 74 -13.47 0.88 24.04
C ILE A 74 -14.99 0.87 23.99
N SER A 75 -15.64 1.32 25.07
CA SER A 75 -17.11 1.26 25.22
C SER A 75 -17.84 2.14 24.19
N ASN A 76 -17.34 3.33 23.89
CA ASN A 76 -17.93 4.26 22.92
C ASN A 76 -18.06 3.64 21.52
N PHE A 77 -17.13 2.77 21.14
CA PHE A 77 -17.18 2.06 19.87
C PHE A 77 -17.77 0.66 19.98
N LYS A 78 -18.29 0.25 21.14
CA LYS A 78 -18.79 -1.10 21.43
C LYS A 78 -17.75 -2.18 21.06
N LEU A 79 -16.46 -1.87 21.25
CA LEU A 79 -15.33 -2.72 20.88
C LEU A 79 -14.80 -3.41 22.13
N ARG A 80 -14.68 -4.75 22.08
CA ARG A 80 -14.05 -5.56 23.12
C ARG A 80 -12.66 -5.97 22.71
N GLU A 81 -11.77 -6.11 23.68
CA GLU A 81 -10.45 -6.69 23.46
C GLU A 81 -10.56 -8.08 22.80
N GLY A 82 -9.71 -8.35 21.81
CA GLY A 82 -9.74 -9.59 21.04
C GLY A 82 -10.73 -9.61 19.86
N SER A 83 -11.67 -8.62 19.78
CA SER A 83 -12.60 -8.53 18.65
C SER A 83 -11.87 -8.25 17.34
N LEU A 84 -12.32 -8.85 16.25
CA LEU A 84 -11.80 -8.58 14.91
C LEU A 84 -12.17 -7.17 14.47
N ASN A 85 -11.21 -6.41 13.95
CA ASN A 85 -11.39 -5.00 13.59
C ASN A 85 -10.91 -4.64 12.18
N GLY A 86 -10.13 -5.48 11.56
CA GLY A 86 -9.62 -5.22 10.21
C GLY A 86 -8.76 -6.34 9.67
N VAL A 87 -8.23 -6.11 8.49
CA VAL A 87 -7.36 -7.04 7.77
C VAL A 87 -6.12 -6.30 7.29
N LYS A 88 -4.95 -6.88 7.45
CA LYS A 88 -3.71 -6.31 6.93
C LYS A 88 -2.85 -7.36 6.22
N VAL A 89 -2.06 -6.91 5.27
CA VAL A 89 -0.99 -7.68 4.65
C VAL A 89 0.28 -6.85 4.55
N THR A 90 1.43 -7.48 4.71
CA THR A 90 2.73 -6.85 4.54
C THR A 90 3.46 -7.53 3.40
N LEU A 91 3.74 -6.78 2.35
CA LEU A 91 4.43 -7.25 1.16
C LEU A 91 5.90 -6.86 1.20
N ARG A 92 6.77 -7.78 0.80
CA ARG A 92 8.23 -7.59 0.72
C ARG A 92 8.79 -8.20 -0.55
N ALA A 93 10.00 -7.83 -0.89
CA ALA A 93 10.77 -8.38 -2.00
C ALA A 93 9.99 -8.39 -3.34
N GLU A 94 9.90 -9.50 -4.04
CA GLU A 94 9.28 -9.57 -5.37
C GLU A 94 7.81 -9.23 -5.37
N LYS A 95 7.02 -9.79 -4.44
CA LYS A 95 5.59 -9.50 -4.32
C LYS A 95 5.29 -8.02 -4.07
N MET A 96 6.16 -7.34 -3.34
CA MET A 96 6.06 -5.90 -3.13
C MET A 96 6.20 -5.12 -4.45
N TYR A 97 7.25 -5.41 -5.23
CA TYR A 97 7.47 -4.71 -6.50
C TYR A 97 6.37 -5.01 -7.53
N GLU A 98 5.89 -6.25 -7.60
CA GLU A 98 4.76 -6.63 -8.47
C GLU A 98 3.47 -5.89 -8.08
N PHE A 99 3.18 -5.79 -6.79
CA PHE A 99 2.04 -5.05 -6.28
C PHE A 99 2.15 -3.55 -6.60
N VAL A 100 3.32 -2.94 -6.41
CA VAL A 100 3.55 -1.51 -6.71
C VAL A 100 3.42 -1.24 -8.20
N ASP A 101 3.99 -2.08 -9.06
CA ASP A 101 3.88 -1.96 -10.51
C ASP A 101 2.41 -2.00 -10.96
N LYS A 102 1.65 -2.99 -10.48
CA LYS A 102 0.22 -3.11 -10.74
C LYS A 102 -0.57 -1.89 -10.22
N LEU A 103 -0.28 -1.44 -9.01
CA LEU A 103 -0.97 -0.31 -8.41
C LEU A 103 -0.79 0.97 -9.23
N PHE A 104 0.44 1.30 -9.62
CA PHE A 104 0.72 2.56 -10.33
C PHE A 104 0.26 2.53 -11.78
N ASN A 105 0.47 1.42 -12.48
CA ASN A 105 0.23 1.34 -13.91
C ASN A 105 -1.18 0.85 -14.30
N LEU A 106 -1.82 0.04 -13.46
CA LEU A 106 -3.12 -0.55 -13.78
C LEU A 106 -4.26 -0.04 -12.89
N SER A 107 -4.05 0.01 -11.56
CA SER A 107 -5.14 0.27 -10.63
C SER A 107 -5.43 1.75 -10.46
N LEU A 108 -4.42 2.61 -10.24
CA LEU A 108 -4.64 4.04 -10.05
C LEU A 108 -5.27 4.74 -11.26
N PRO A 109 -4.91 4.44 -12.52
CA PRO A 109 -5.60 5.03 -13.68
C PRO A 109 -7.09 4.68 -13.78
N ARG A 110 -7.54 3.61 -13.12
CA ARG A 110 -8.95 3.18 -13.08
C ARG A 110 -9.77 3.90 -11.99
N VAL A 111 -9.11 4.66 -11.12
CA VAL A 111 -9.81 5.47 -10.11
C VAL A 111 -10.62 6.55 -10.81
N ARG A 112 -11.90 6.66 -10.43
CA ARG A 112 -12.78 7.69 -10.97
C ARG A 112 -12.24 9.08 -10.63
N ASP A 113 -12.20 9.96 -11.65
CA ASP A 113 -11.71 11.35 -11.54
C ASP A 113 -10.28 11.45 -10.96
N PHE A 114 -9.41 10.52 -11.34
CA PHE A 114 -8.04 10.49 -10.85
C PHE A 114 -7.24 11.71 -11.32
N LYS A 115 -6.76 12.51 -10.36
CA LYS A 115 -5.95 13.73 -10.60
C LYS A 115 -4.49 13.60 -10.12
N GLY A 116 -4.08 12.40 -9.76
CA GLY A 116 -2.79 12.11 -9.13
C GLY A 116 -2.90 11.87 -7.62
N ILE A 117 -1.85 11.30 -7.05
CA ILE A 117 -1.74 11.05 -5.61
C ILE A 117 -1.18 12.30 -4.90
N ASN A 118 -1.56 12.47 -3.63
CA ASN A 118 -1.15 13.64 -2.84
C ASN A 118 0.37 13.67 -2.64
N PRO A 119 1.08 14.71 -3.09
CA PRO A 119 2.53 14.82 -2.94
C PRO A 119 3.01 15.09 -1.49
N ASN A 120 2.09 15.39 -0.57
CA ASN A 120 2.41 15.80 0.81
C ASN A 120 1.97 14.75 1.86
N ALA A 121 1.67 13.50 1.45
CA ALA A 121 1.23 12.44 2.36
C ALA A 121 2.40 11.61 2.92
N PHE A 122 3.51 12.26 3.19
CA PHE A 122 4.70 11.69 3.85
C PHE A 122 4.65 11.93 5.37
N ASP A 123 5.36 11.11 6.13
CA ASP A 123 5.37 11.13 7.60
C ASP A 123 6.55 11.90 8.22
N GLY A 124 7.38 12.57 7.44
CA GLY A 124 8.60 13.25 7.89
C GLY A 124 9.83 12.32 8.01
N ARG A 125 9.67 11.04 7.72
CA ARG A 125 10.73 10.01 7.78
C ARG A 125 10.85 9.18 6.51
N GLY A 126 10.33 9.70 5.41
CA GLY A 126 10.42 9.05 4.11
C GLY A 126 9.42 7.91 3.88
N ASN A 127 8.39 7.75 4.70
CA ASN A 127 7.30 6.83 4.41
C ASN A 127 6.11 7.57 3.80
N TYR A 128 5.40 6.90 2.89
CA TYR A 128 4.27 7.48 2.17
C TYR A 128 2.98 6.70 2.43
N SER A 129 1.88 7.40 2.66
CA SER A 129 0.58 6.80 2.90
C SER A 129 -0.42 7.18 1.81
N LEU A 130 -1.08 6.19 1.21
CA LEU A 130 -2.08 6.35 0.17
C LEU A 130 -3.40 5.73 0.63
N GLY A 131 -4.45 6.54 0.73
CA GLY A 131 -5.82 6.07 0.96
C GLY A 131 -6.54 5.84 -0.37
N LEU A 132 -7.11 4.67 -0.54
CA LEU A 132 -8.00 4.32 -1.64
C LEU A 132 -9.43 4.20 -1.12
N LYS A 133 -10.39 4.72 -1.87
CA LYS A 133 -11.81 4.70 -1.48
C LYS A 133 -12.50 3.38 -1.80
N GLU A 134 -12.03 2.68 -2.83
CA GLU A 134 -12.70 1.53 -3.41
C GLU A 134 -11.70 0.41 -3.76
N GLN A 135 -12.02 -0.84 -3.41
CA GLN A 135 -11.23 -2.01 -3.83
C GLN A 135 -11.48 -2.41 -5.29
N LEU A 136 -12.54 -1.91 -5.91
CA LEU A 136 -12.95 -2.25 -7.27
C LEU A 136 -11.99 -1.77 -8.37
N ILE A 137 -11.04 -0.91 -8.03
CA ILE A 137 -10.00 -0.46 -8.96
C ILE A 137 -9.03 -1.59 -9.33
N PHE A 138 -8.96 -2.65 -8.53
CA PHE A 138 -8.10 -3.79 -8.80
C PHE A 138 -8.81 -4.76 -9.76
N PRO A 139 -8.15 -5.15 -10.87
CA PRO A 139 -8.75 -6.03 -11.89
C PRO A 139 -9.06 -7.44 -11.39
N GLU A 140 -8.43 -7.87 -10.30
CA GLU A 140 -8.65 -9.19 -9.71
C GLU A 140 -9.94 -9.31 -8.92
N ILE A 141 -10.57 -8.19 -8.61
CA ILE A 141 -11.83 -8.15 -7.86
C ILE A 141 -13.00 -8.24 -8.82
N ASP A 142 -13.81 -9.26 -8.62
CA ASP A 142 -15.05 -9.49 -9.34
C ASP A 142 -16.18 -8.69 -8.66
N TYR A 143 -16.77 -7.75 -9.40
CA TYR A 143 -17.83 -6.87 -8.90
C TYR A 143 -19.01 -7.64 -8.31
N ASP A 144 -19.38 -8.77 -8.93
CA ASP A 144 -20.54 -9.57 -8.53
C ASP A 144 -20.34 -10.33 -7.20
N LYS A 145 -19.08 -10.46 -6.75
CA LYS A 145 -18.73 -11.18 -5.51
C LYS A 145 -18.48 -10.27 -4.32
N VAL A 146 -18.49 -8.96 -4.53
CA VAL A 146 -18.19 -7.98 -3.46
C VAL A 146 -19.44 -7.68 -2.66
N ASP A 147 -19.41 -7.97 -1.35
CA ASP A 147 -20.51 -7.65 -0.43
C ASP A 147 -20.70 -6.14 -0.26
N LYS A 148 -19.59 -5.40 -0.12
CA LYS A 148 -19.59 -3.96 0.14
C LYS A 148 -18.32 -3.32 -0.41
N VAL A 149 -18.47 -2.15 -1.02
CA VAL A 149 -17.33 -1.31 -1.41
C VAL A 149 -16.61 -0.83 -0.15
N ARG A 150 -15.31 -1.12 -0.08
CA ARG A 150 -14.44 -0.78 1.06
C ARG A 150 -13.21 -0.04 0.59
N GLY A 151 -12.83 0.95 1.38
CA GLY A 151 -11.56 1.63 1.23
C GLY A 151 -10.42 0.81 1.83
N MET A 152 -9.20 1.18 1.45
CA MET A 152 -7.98 0.60 2.00
C MET A 152 -6.88 1.66 2.10
N ASP A 153 -6.00 1.46 3.06
CA ASP A 153 -4.80 2.28 3.24
C ASP A 153 -3.58 1.48 2.80
N ILE A 154 -2.77 2.08 1.95
CA ILE A 154 -1.53 1.51 1.45
C ILE A 154 -0.38 2.36 1.95
N VAL A 155 0.51 1.77 2.74
CA VAL A 155 1.67 2.46 3.30
C VAL A 155 2.94 1.91 2.65
N PHE A 156 3.69 2.80 2.01
CA PHE A 156 5.01 2.51 1.44
C PHE A 156 6.06 2.87 2.49
N VAL A 157 6.78 1.87 2.96
CA VAL A 157 7.89 2.05 3.88
C VAL A 157 9.18 1.99 3.10
N THR A 158 9.97 3.05 3.20
CA THR A 158 11.24 3.17 2.50
C THR A 158 12.42 3.24 3.48
N THR A 159 13.62 3.14 2.97
CA THR A 159 14.85 3.36 3.74
C THR A 159 15.36 4.81 3.61
N ALA A 160 14.59 5.70 2.99
CA ALA A 160 14.93 7.12 2.87
C ALA A 160 14.98 7.78 4.26
N ASN A 161 15.86 8.75 4.43
CA ASN A 161 15.96 9.54 5.66
C ASN A 161 15.06 10.77 5.63
N THR A 162 14.76 11.28 4.43
CA THR A 162 13.94 12.48 4.22
C THR A 162 12.78 12.19 3.28
N ASP A 163 11.73 13.01 3.39
CA ASP A 163 10.56 12.90 2.52
C ASP A 163 10.89 13.25 1.06
N GLU A 164 11.87 14.12 0.83
CA GLU A 164 12.32 14.48 -0.52
C GLU A 164 12.96 13.30 -1.25
N GLU A 165 13.82 12.55 -0.56
CA GLU A 165 14.42 11.33 -1.09
C GLU A 165 13.36 10.27 -1.42
N ALA A 166 12.39 10.08 -0.52
CA ALA A 166 11.30 9.13 -0.71
C ALA A 166 10.37 9.55 -1.86
N LYS A 167 10.05 10.84 -1.97
CA LYS A 167 9.24 11.38 -3.05
C LYS A 167 9.90 11.14 -4.41
N GLU A 168 11.19 11.40 -4.52
CA GLU A 168 11.92 11.16 -5.75
C GLU A 168 12.01 9.68 -6.09
N LEU A 169 12.27 8.81 -5.09
CA LEU A 169 12.24 7.37 -5.26
C LEU A 169 10.89 6.91 -5.84
N LEU A 170 9.76 7.34 -5.24
CA LEU A 170 8.44 6.95 -5.71
C LEU A 170 8.12 7.53 -7.09
N ALA A 171 8.52 8.78 -7.37
CA ALA A 171 8.34 9.40 -8.68
C ALA A 171 9.07 8.64 -9.79
N LEU A 172 10.33 8.27 -9.55
CA LEU A 172 11.12 7.46 -10.50
C LEU A 172 10.55 6.05 -10.67
N LEU A 173 9.91 5.47 -9.65
CA LEU A 173 9.19 4.20 -9.75
C LEU A 173 7.84 4.31 -10.49
N GLY A 174 7.45 5.52 -10.92
CA GLY A 174 6.25 5.76 -11.69
C GLY A 174 5.03 6.18 -10.87
N ALA A 175 5.20 6.62 -9.63
CA ALA A 175 4.09 7.14 -8.82
C ALA A 175 3.50 8.42 -9.45
N PRO A 176 2.20 8.45 -9.78
CA PRO A 176 1.55 9.57 -10.46
C PRO A 176 1.17 10.67 -9.45
N PHE A 177 2.13 11.45 -8.98
CA PHE A 177 1.87 12.57 -8.10
C PHE A 177 1.04 13.67 -8.78
N ALA A 178 0.11 14.27 -8.03
CA ALA A 178 -0.62 15.45 -8.49
C ALA A 178 0.36 16.63 -8.69
N ARG A 179 0.15 17.38 -9.76
CA ARG A 179 0.93 18.58 -10.10
C ARG A 179 0.43 19.81 -9.34
#